data_f8f027d40a05cca36cdcf28769b41172
#
_entry.id   f8f027d40a05cca36cdcf28769b41172
#
_cell.length_a   1.000
_cell.length_b   1.000
_cell.length_c   1.000
_cell.angle_alpha   90.00
_cell.angle_beta   90.00
_cell.angle_gamma   90.00
#
_symmetry.space_group_name_H-M   'P 1'
#
loop_
_entity.id
_entity.type
_entity.pdbx_description
1 polymer ?
#
loop_
_entity_poly.entity_id
_entity_poly.type
_entity_poly.pdbx_seq_one_letter_code
_entity_poly.pdbx_strand_id
1 'polypeptide(L)'
;GGIGGAAYIGGLAGDNSGVIVDSFVTGSLTATGRNGGNGGVGGIGGNGSLGTGGHAGGIGGAGGNGSSGGAVYIGGLVGQGNGNIQKSGAIGGTITVTTGGTGGTGGAGSAGGVGGSGSGKNGVGGAGGTGGVIGPVFAGGAIGYSSLVSVLIDTVYSTNNVSVTAGNGGDGGAGVAGSNGAAGSVGGAGGGGGAVGLAVYGGGLEGYNSGAAQNIFNSYATGNVTVTGGNGGVGQVGGAGATAISAVVGGAGSTGGAGGAGGFAYGGGLVGFTNTLVAVASSSASGNVTVLAGNGGNAGNGGAGAQGGAGQVGGTGGTGGAAGLGGASYAGGLIALVTSGEISNSNSSGSVQGTAGNGGNSGAGGAGGSGGSSVAGTAGTAGTLGANGGVNYT
;
A
#
# COMPACT_ATOMS: atom_id res chain seq x y z
N GLY A 1 -11.96 9.44 2.71
CA GLY A 1 -10.88 10.45 2.74
C GLY A 1 -10.62 11.02 1.35
N GLY A 2 -9.90 12.15 1.28
CA GLY A 2 -9.44 12.73 0.01
C GLY A 2 -8.10 12.13 -0.42
N ILE A 3 -7.86 12.00 -1.73
CA ILE A 3 -6.58 11.53 -2.28
C ILE A 3 -5.49 12.59 -2.04
N GLY A 4 -4.26 12.17 -1.71
CA GLY A 4 -3.10 13.08 -1.60
C GLY A 4 -2.79 13.75 -2.94
N GLY A 5 -2.43 15.05 -2.92
CA GLY A 5 -2.04 15.77 -4.13
C GLY A 5 -0.70 15.29 -4.69
N ALA A 6 -0.52 15.32 -6.01
CA ALA A 6 0.73 14.98 -6.68
C ALA A 6 1.77 16.11 -6.56
N ALA A 7 3.06 15.76 -6.55
CA ALA A 7 4.19 16.68 -6.58
C ALA A 7 5.03 16.46 -7.84
N TYR A 8 5.31 17.54 -8.58
CA TYR A 8 6.16 17.55 -9.78
C TYR A 8 7.35 18.46 -9.51
N ILE A 9 8.56 17.90 -9.44
CA ILE A 9 9.76 18.61 -9.01
C ILE A 9 10.89 18.36 -10.03
N GLY A 10 11.40 19.41 -10.61
CA GLY A 10 12.55 19.37 -11.50
C GLY A 10 13.41 20.62 -11.32
N GLY A 11 14.70 20.50 -11.53
CA GLY A 11 15.61 21.63 -11.43
C GLY A 11 15.40 22.69 -12.52
N LEU A 12 14.91 22.30 -13.71
CA LEU A 12 14.48 23.20 -14.78
C LEU A 12 12.97 23.33 -14.82
N ALA A 13 12.23 22.21 -14.77
CA ALA A 13 10.79 22.20 -14.88
C ALA A 13 10.17 21.06 -14.05
N GLY A 14 9.10 21.35 -13.30
CA GLY A 14 8.31 20.31 -12.63
C GLY A 14 7.62 19.39 -13.65
N ASP A 15 7.03 19.99 -14.70
CA ASP A 15 6.43 19.29 -15.85
C ASP A 15 6.91 19.97 -17.14
N ASN A 16 7.36 19.18 -18.14
CA ASN A 16 7.87 19.67 -19.40
C ASN A 16 7.31 18.90 -20.59
N SER A 17 6.65 19.60 -21.50
CA SER A 17 6.18 19.08 -22.78
C SER A 17 6.98 19.60 -23.98
N GLY A 18 7.97 20.48 -23.75
CA GLY A 18 8.84 21.07 -24.76
C GLY A 18 10.17 20.36 -24.91
N VAL A 19 11.06 20.91 -25.72
CA VAL A 19 12.40 20.41 -25.95
C VAL A 19 13.38 21.09 -24.99
N ILE A 20 14.28 20.34 -24.37
CA ILE A 20 15.38 20.83 -23.53
C ILE A 20 16.70 20.53 -24.26
N VAL A 21 17.50 21.56 -24.51
CA VAL A 21 18.80 21.44 -25.19
C VAL A 21 19.83 22.29 -24.48
N ASP A 22 21.07 21.80 -24.41
CA ASP A 22 22.24 22.50 -23.87
C ASP A 22 22.00 23.14 -22.48
N SER A 23 21.26 22.40 -21.63
CA SER A 23 20.79 22.91 -20.34
C SER A 23 21.34 22.11 -19.17
N PHE A 24 21.78 22.80 -18.12
CA PHE A 24 22.45 22.17 -16.99
C PHE A 24 21.87 22.66 -15.67
N VAL A 25 21.75 21.72 -14.72
CA VAL A 25 21.32 22.00 -13.35
C VAL A 25 22.35 21.49 -12.38
N THR A 26 22.62 22.27 -11.36
CA THR A 26 23.44 21.87 -10.19
C THR A 26 22.61 21.97 -8.92
N GLY A 27 22.83 21.07 -7.97
CA GLY A 27 22.19 21.12 -6.67
C GLY A 27 21.28 19.93 -6.39
N SER A 28 20.76 19.92 -5.16
CA SER A 28 19.93 18.82 -4.63
C SER A 28 18.45 19.17 -4.65
N LEU A 29 17.62 18.17 -4.91
CA LEU A 29 16.17 18.28 -4.86
C LEU A 29 15.59 17.31 -3.81
N THR A 30 14.61 17.76 -3.05
CA THR A 30 13.94 16.94 -2.05
C THR A 30 12.42 17.02 -2.24
N ALA A 31 11.77 15.88 -2.21
CA ALA A 31 10.33 15.73 -2.27
C ALA A 31 9.78 14.97 -1.06
N THR A 32 8.54 15.30 -0.68
CA THR A 32 7.74 14.52 0.27
C THR A 32 6.35 14.35 -0.32
N GLY A 33 5.88 13.11 -0.41
CA GLY A 33 4.53 12.81 -0.89
C GLY A 33 3.45 13.22 0.13
N ARG A 34 2.27 13.56 -0.33
CA ARG A 34 1.11 13.86 0.51
C ARG A 34 0.37 12.58 0.87
N ASN A 35 0.00 12.45 2.14
CA ASN A 35 -0.77 11.30 2.62
C ASN A 35 -2.22 11.34 2.11
N GLY A 36 -2.81 10.19 1.95
CA GLY A 36 -4.24 10.03 1.73
C GLY A 36 -5.04 10.38 3.00
N GLY A 37 -6.25 10.86 2.83
CA GLY A 37 -7.15 11.16 3.94
C GLY A 37 -7.70 9.87 4.58
N ASN A 38 -7.94 9.90 5.89
CA ASN A 38 -8.50 8.78 6.62
C ASN A 38 -9.98 8.54 6.29
N GLY A 39 -10.44 7.32 6.41
CA GLY A 39 -11.85 6.95 6.34
C GLY A 39 -12.64 7.48 7.55
N GLY A 40 -13.87 7.87 7.33
CA GLY A 40 -14.77 8.27 8.42
C GLY A 40 -15.27 7.05 9.21
N VAL A 41 -15.61 7.26 10.49
CA VAL A 41 -16.24 6.22 11.33
C VAL A 41 -17.66 5.93 10.83
N GLY A 42 -18.10 4.67 10.92
CA GLY A 42 -19.46 4.26 10.54
C GLY A 42 -20.54 4.89 11.44
N GLY A 43 -21.75 5.04 10.95
CA GLY A 43 -22.90 5.52 11.72
C GLY A 43 -23.48 4.43 12.63
N ILE A 44 -23.93 4.78 13.84
CA ILE A 44 -24.53 3.85 14.81
C ILE A 44 -25.84 3.26 14.25
N GLY A 45 -26.04 1.95 14.40
CA GLY A 45 -27.28 1.27 14.01
C GLY A 45 -28.48 1.73 14.85
N GLY A 46 -29.63 1.97 14.21
CA GLY A 46 -30.86 2.35 14.91
C GLY A 46 -31.39 1.25 15.83
N ASN A 47 -31.92 1.60 16.97
CA ASN A 47 -32.55 0.63 17.91
C ASN A 47 -33.87 0.07 17.34
N GLY A 48 -34.17 -1.19 17.63
CA GLY A 48 -35.47 -1.79 17.33
C GLY A 48 -36.59 -1.17 18.20
N SER A 49 -37.80 -1.05 17.64
CA SER A 49 -38.91 -0.46 18.37
C SER A 49 -39.42 -1.41 19.49
N LEU A 50 -39.86 -0.80 20.60
CA LEU A 50 -40.52 -1.49 21.67
C LEU A 50 -41.95 -1.89 21.22
N GLY A 51 -42.25 -3.19 21.16
CA GLY A 51 -43.56 -3.67 20.76
C GLY A 51 -43.70 -5.19 20.90
N THR A 52 -44.92 -5.69 20.91
CA THR A 52 -45.27 -7.12 21.10
C THR A 52 -44.73 -8.03 20.00
N GLY A 53 -44.21 -7.47 18.89
CA GLY A 53 -43.62 -8.22 17.80
C GLY A 53 -42.09 -8.18 17.74
N GLY A 54 -41.43 -7.47 18.64
CA GLY A 54 -39.95 -7.34 18.75
C GLY A 54 -39.23 -7.07 17.40
N HIS A 55 -39.01 -5.82 17.05
CA HIS A 55 -38.21 -5.49 15.83
C HIS A 55 -36.72 -5.65 16.09
N ALA A 56 -36.00 -6.13 15.06
CA ALA A 56 -34.54 -6.24 15.13
C ALA A 56 -33.86 -4.86 15.23
N GLY A 57 -32.77 -4.80 15.99
CA GLY A 57 -31.87 -3.64 15.97
C GLY A 57 -31.21 -3.48 14.60
N GLY A 58 -30.95 -2.24 14.19
CA GLY A 58 -30.24 -1.93 12.94
C GLY A 58 -28.78 -2.37 12.95
N ILE A 59 -28.25 -2.71 11.80
CA ILE A 59 -26.81 -3.01 11.64
C ILE A 59 -26.00 -1.74 11.85
N GLY A 60 -24.87 -1.82 12.53
CA GLY A 60 -23.90 -0.74 12.66
C GLY A 60 -23.32 -0.39 11.27
N GLY A 61 -23.11 0.89 11.03
CA GLY A 61 -22.52 1.36 9.79
C GLY A 61 -21.07 0.91 9.64
N ALA A 62 -20.66 0.55 8.44
CA ALA A 62 -19.25 0.27 8.13
C ALA A 62 -18.41 1.55 8.20
N GLY A 63 -17.17 1.42 8.61
CA GLY A 63 -16.17 2.48 8.51
C GLY A 63 -15.87 2.81 7.04
N GLY A 64 -15.56 4.07 6.77
CA GLY A 64 -15.14 4.51 5.44
C GLY A 64 -13.71 4.04 5.12
N ASN A 65 -13.42 3.84 3.85
CA ASN A 65 -12.08 3.46 3.43
C ASN A 65 -11.12 4.66 3.50
N GLY A 66 -9.84 4.39 3.81
CA GLY A 66 -8.74 5.34 3.65
C GLY A 66 -8.49 5.61 2.16
N SER A 67 -7.97 6.79 1.83
CA SER A 67 -7.66 7.19 0.46
C SER A 67 -6.20 6.99 0.12
N SER A 68 -5.91 7.02 -1.18
CA SER A 68 -4.53 6.86 -1.67
C SER A 68 -3.65 8.06 -1.32
N GLY A 69 -2.37 7.81 -1.07
CA GLY A 69 -1.34 8.85 -1.02
C GLY A 69 -1.13 9.54 -2.37
N GLY A 70 -0.48 10.70 -2.36
CA GLY A 70 -0.16 11.47 -3.56
C GLY A 70 1.06 10.94 -4.31
N ALA A 71 1.06 11.07 -5.63
CA ALA A 71 2.20 10.72 -6.46
C ALA A 71 3.36 11.71 -6.32
N VAL A 72 4.60 11.24 -6.51
CA VAL A 72 5.80 12.09 -6.55
C VAL A 72 6.55 11.84 -7.85
N TYR A 73 6.82 12.93 -8.59
CA TYR A 73 7.60 12.96 -9.81
C TYR A 73 8.79 13.90 -9.59
N ILE A 74 10.01 13.34 -9.53
CA ILE A 74 11.21 14.14 -9.24
C ILE A 74 12.37 13.76 -10.14
N GLY A 75 12.99 14.75 -10.78
CA GLY A 75 14.18 14.56 -11.60
C GLY A 75 15.08 15.79 -11.56
N GLY A 76 16.38 15.57 -11.70
CA GLY A 76 17.36 16.65 -11.64
C GLY A 76 17.11 17.76 -12.64
N LEU A 77 16.68 17.41 -13.86
CA LEU A 77 16.24 18.37 -14.89
C LEU A 77 14.70 18.52 -14.83
N VAL A 78 13.97 17.41 -14.89
CA VAL A 78 12.51 17.42 -15.10
C VAL A 78 11.85 16.40 -14.20
N GLY A 79 10.79 16.80 -13.46
CA GLY A 79 9.97 15.89 -12.66
C GLY A 79 9.16 14.94 -13.55
N GLN A 80 8.36 15.49 -14.47
CA GLN A 80 7.68 14.78 -15.54
C GLN A 80 8.09 15.37 -16.88
N GLY A 81 8.60 14.54 -17.80
CA GLY A 81 9.11 14.98 -19.09
C GLY A 81 8.46 14.25 -20.25
N ASN A 82 7.84 15.02 -21.16
CA ASN A 82 7.21 14.51 -22.37
C ASN A 82 7.83 15.08 -23.65
N GLY A 83 9.00 15.73 -23.55
CA GLY A 83 9.73 16.28 -24.67
C GLY A 83 11.15 15.72 -24.80
N ASN A 84 11.78 15.95 -25.93
CA ASN A 84 13.15 15.54 -26.17
C ASN A 84 14.12 16.30 -25.25
N ILE A 85 15.13 15.58 -24.76
CA ILE A 85 16.19 16.17 -23.93
C ILE A 85 17.52 15.80 -24.57
N GLN A 86 18.31 16.84 -24.90
CA GLN A 86 19.57 16.66 -25.62
C GLN A 86 20.69 17.52 -25.00
N LYS A 87 21.91 17.00 -25.01
CA LYS A 87 23.12 17.70 -24.56
C LYS A 87 22.96 18.41 -23.21
N SER A 88 22.26 17.75 -22.27
CA SER A 88 21.85 18.37 -21.02
C SER A 88 22.25 17.51 -19.83
N GLY A 89 22.39 18.11 -18.65
CA GLY A 89 22.86 17.36 -17.50
C GLY A 89 22.39 17.88 -16.14
N ALA A 90 22.26 16.95 -15.19
CA ALA A 90 22.02 17.22 -13.76
C ALA A 90 23.25 16.80 -12.95
N ILE A 91 23.86 17.75 -12.24
CA ILE A 91 25.24 17.62 -11.77
C ILE A 91 25.36 17.81 -10.26
N GLY A 92 26.06 16.88 -9.58
CA GLY A 92 26.67 17.08 -8.27
C GLY A 92 25.71 17.24 -7.10
N GLY A 93 24.44 16.77 -7.23
CA GLY A 93 23.45 16.86 -6.20
C GLY A 93 22.94 15.50 -5.71
N THR A 94 21.86 15.54 -4.91
CA THR A 94 21.06 14.38 -4.53
C THR A 94 19.60 14.62 -4.90
N ILE A 95 18.98 13.61 -5.45
CA ILE A 95 17.53 13.55 -5.65
C ILE A 95 16.97 12.70 -4.53
N THR A 96 16.22 13.29 -3.61
CA THR A 96 15.74 12.61 -2.41
C THR A 96 14.22 12.64 -2.34
N VAL A 97 13.60 11.47 -2.23
CA VAL A 97 12.21 11.35 -1.75
C VAL A 97 12.27 10.79 -0.34
N THR A 98 12.02 11.64 0.65
CA THR A 98 12.11 11.26 2.07
C THR A 98 11.03 10.29 2.47
N THR A 99 9.81 10.47 1.93
CA THR A 99 8.71 9.51 1.99
C THR A 99 7.74 9.79 0.84
N GLY A 100 7.33 8.76 0.13
CA GLY A 100 6.19 8.83 -0.78
C GLY A 100 4.90 9.07 -0.01
N GLY A 101 3.81 9.43 -0.69
CA GLY A 101 2.51 9.59 -0.04
C GLY A 101 2.03 8.28 0.60
N THR A 102 1.78 8.25 1.90
CA THR A 102 1.19 7.09 2.59
C THR A 102 -0.30 6.99 2.32
N GLY A 103 -0.85 5.78 2.35
CA GLY A 103 -2.29 5.56 2.34
C GLY A 103 -2.95 6.06 3.64
N GLY A 104 -4.15 6.60 3.55
CA GLY A 104 -4.94 6.96 4.72
C GLY A 104 -5.43 5.72 5.47
N THR A 105 -5.66 5.81 6.79
CA THR A 105 -6.22 4.70 7.58
C THR A 105 -7.70 4.51 7.28
N GLY A 106 -8.20 3.25 7.35
CA GLY A 106 -9.62 2.95 7.31
C GLY A 106 -10.33 3.41 8.56
N GLY A 107 -11.57 3.87 8.44
CA GLY A 107 -12.40 4.24 9.59
C GLY A 107 -12.89 3.00 10.35
N ALA A 108 -13.10 3.11 11.65
CA ALA A 108 -13.71 2.04 12.45
C ALA A 108 -15.18 1.84 12.07
N GLY A 109 -15.68 0.61 12.21
CA GLY A 109 -17.11 0.33 12.18
C GLY A 109 -17.84 0.98 13.35
N SER A 110 -19.15 0.87 13.43
CA SER A 110 -19.97 1.33 14.57
C SER A 110 -20.81 0.21 15.16
N ALA A 111 -21.27 0.42 16.39
CA ALA A 111 -22.12 -0.55 17.07
C ALA A 111 -23.46 -0.76 16.36
N GLY A 112 -23.94 -1.99 16.35
CA GLY A 112 -25.31 -2.30 15.96
C GLY A 112 -26.33 -1.73 16.95
N GLY A 113 -27.56 -1.51 16.50
CA GLY A 113 -28.65 -1.07 17.37
C GLY A 113 -29.15 -2.20 18.29
N VAL A 114 -29.68 -1.86 19.47
CA VAL A 114 -30.27 -2.83 20.39
C VAL A 114 -31.63 -3.28 19.84
N GLY A 115 -31.92 -4.59 19.87
CA GLY A 115 -33.23 -5.12 19.50
C GLY A 115 -34.35 -4.71 20.48
N GLY A 116 -35.60 -4.60 20.01
CA GLY A 116 -36.74 -4.29 20.84
C GLY A 116 -37.07 -5.41 21.82
N SER A 117 -37.92 -5.13 22.84
CA SER A 117 -38.38 -6.10 23.83
C SER A 117 -39.19 -7.23 23.15
N GLY A 118 -38.94 -8.47 23.53
CA GLY A 118 -39.56 -9.67 22.95
C GLY A 118 -38.53 -10.53 22.20
N SER A 119 -38.88 -11.06 21.04
CA SER A 119 -37.99 -11.91 20.22
C SER A 119 -37.09 -11.11 19.26
N GLY A 120 -36.94 -9.81 19.47
CA GLY A 120 -36.14 -8.94 18.58
C GLY A 120 -34.66 -9.31 18.60
N LYS A 121 -34.09 -9.57 17.42
CA LYS A 121 -32.65 -9.82 17.24
C LYS A 121 -31.88 -8.50 17.36
N ASN A 122 -30.72 -8.55 17.98
CA ASN A 122 -29.82 -7.39 18.05
C ASN A 122 -29.14 -7.10 16.72
N GLY A 123 -28.76 -5.86 16.52
CA GLY A 123 -28.00 -5.45 15.34
C GLY A 123 -26.57 -5.98 15.36
N VAL A 124 -26.08 -6.35 14.19
CA VAL A 124 -24.69 -6.75 13.98
C VAL A 124 -23.78 -5.53 14.08
N GLY A 125 -22.58 -5.68 14.61
CA GLY A 125 -21.55 -4.63 14.62
C GLY A 125 -21.13 -4.25 13.19
N GLY A 126 -20.77 -2.99 12.99
CA GLY A 126 -20.23 -2.49 11.71
C GLY A 126 -18.83 -2.99 11.43
N ALA A 127 -18.53 -3.28 10.17
CA ALA A 127 -17.19 -3.64 9.74
C ALA A 127 -16.27 -2.39 9.72
N GLY A 128 -14.97 -2.59 9.96
CA GLY A 128 -13.97 -1.54 9.71
C GLY A 128 -13.76 -1.30 8.23
N GLY A 129 -13.40 -0.07 7.86
CA GLY A 129 -13.00 0.29 6.49
C GLY A 129 -11.59 -0.19 6.16
N THR A 130 -11.29 -0.37 4.88
CA THR A 130 -9.93 -0.73 4.44
C THR A 130 -9.00 0.46 4.48
N GLY A 131 -7.68 0.23 4.69
CA GLY A 131 -6.66 1.25 4.53
C GLY A 131 -6.48 1.65 3.06
N GLY A 132 -5.98 2.86 2.83
CA GLY A 132 -5.65 3.39 1.50
C GLY A 132 -4.31 2.85 0.98
N VAL A 133 -4.09 2.93 -0.33
CA VAL A 133 -2.82 2.56 -0.96
C VAL A 133 -1.82 3.72 -0.94
N ILE A 134 -0.56 3.44 -1.18
CA ILE A 134 0.47 4.50 -1.34
C ILE A 134 0.29 5.27 -2.66
N GLY A 135 0.86 6.48 -2.73
CA GLY A 135 1.11 7.16 -3.99
C GLY A 135 2.36 6.63 -4.70
N PRO A 136 2.36 6.53 -6.05
CA PRO A 136 3.54 6.10 -6.79
C PRO A 136 4.66 7.13 -6.67
N VAL A 137 5.91 6.66 -6.74
CA VAL A 137 7.09 7.52 -6.72
C VAL A 137 7.97 7.22 -7.94
N PHE A 138 8.29 8.27 -8.68
CA PHE A 138 9.13 8.23 -9.85
C PHE A 138 10.30 9.21 -9.66
N ALA A 139 11.52 8.69 -9.51
CA ALA A 139 12.69 9.51 -9.25
C ALA A 139 13.83 9.16 -10.20
N GLY A 140 14.36 10.15 -10.88
CA GLY A 140 15.50 10.01 -11.76
C GLY A 140 16.56 11.07 -11.51
N GLY A 141 17.81 10.73 -11.73
CA GLY A 141 18.89 11.70 -11.60
C GLY A 141 18.74 12.89 -12.55
N ALA A 142 18.09 12.69 -13.70
CA ALA A 142 17.72 13.74 -14.65
C ALA A 142 16.22 13.83 -14.87
N ILE A 143 15.51 12.72 -15.07
CA ILE A 143 14.09 12.66 -15.43
C ILE A 143 13.35 11.75 -14.45
N GLY A 144 12.31 12.25 -13.77
CA GLY A 144 11.49 11.41 -12.88
C GLY A 144 10.63 10.42 -13.65
N TYR A 145 9.85 10.93 -14.60
CA TYR A 145 8.87 10.15 -15.37
C TYR A 145 8.73 10.68 -16.80
N SER A 146 8.55 9.78 -17.75
CA SER A 146 8.18 10.11 -19.13
C SER A 146 7.01 9.24 -19.63
N SER A 147 6.12 9.80 -20.50
CA SER A 147 4.90 9.10 -20.94
C SER A 147 4.58 9.20 -22.44
N LEU A 148 5.31 10.00 -23.23
CA LEU A 148 5.00 10.15 -24.63
C LEU A 148 5.52 9.00 -25.52
N VAL A 149 4.87 8.84 -26.66
CA VAL A 149 5.09 7.76 -27.64
C VAL A 149 6.46 7.81 -28.31
N SER A 150 7.16 8.97 -28.28
CA SER A 150 8.49 9.10 -28.91
C SER A 150 9.29 10.18 -28.19
N VAL A 151 10.12 9.77 -27.23
CA VAL A 151 11.05 10.66 -26.53
C VAL A 151 12.47 10.29 -26.90
N LEU A 152 13.26 11.28 -27.32
CA LEU A 152 14.69 11.14 -27.56
C LEU A 152 15.46 11.75 -26.38
N ILE A 153 16.23 10.91 -25.72
CA ILE A 153 17.23 11.30 -24.72
C ILE A 153 18.61 11.05 -25.36
N ASP A 154 19.29 12.11 -25.74
CA ASP A 154 20.59 11.99 -26.40
C ASP A 154 21.63 12.90 -25.78
N THR A 155 22.76 12.32 -25.40
CA THR A 155 23.85 13.03 -24.74
C THR A 155 23.39 13.70 -23.45
N VAL A 156 22.55 12.98 -22.67
CA VAL A 156 22.06 13.42 -21.36
C VAL A 156 22.81 12.68 -20.26
N TYR A 157 23.16 13.40 -19.21
CA TYR A 157 23.87 12.76 -18.11
C TYR A 157 23.39 13.21 -16.74
N SER A 158 23.61 12.34 -15.75
CA SER A 158 23.40 12.65 -14.35
C SER A 158 24.57 12.17 -13.50
N THR A 159 25.03 13.03 -12.61
CA THR A 159 25.96 12.66 -11.54
C THR A 159 25.30 12.69 -10.16
N ASN A 160 23.98 12.89 -10.11
CA ASN A 160 23.20 12.95 -8.87
C ASN A 160 23.02 11.55 -8.27
N ASN A 161 23.18 11.45 -6.95
CA ASN A 161 22.68 10.30 -6.22
C ASN A 161 21.15 10.34 -6.17
N VAL A 162 20.51 9.20 -6.31
CA VAL A 162 19.05 9.06 -6.23
C VAL A 162 18.71 8.22 -5.00
N SER A 163 17.97 8.78 -4.06
CA SER A 163 17.52 8.11 -2.83
C SER A 163 16.00 8.23 -2.69
N VAL A 164 15.32 7.12 -2.77
CA VAL A 164 13.86 7.07 -2.82
C VAL A 164 13.31 6.17 -1.73
N THR A 165 12.39 6.70 -0.94
CA THR A 165 11.61 5.90 0.02
C THR A 165 10.12 6.07 -0.27
N ALA A 166 9.41 4.97 -0.49
CA ALA A 166 7.95 4.99 -0.65
C ALA A 166 7.24 5.24 0.68
N GLY A 167 6.01 5.69 0.64
CA GLY A 167 5.10 5.67 1.78
C GLY A 167 4.63 4.24 2.12
N ASN A 168 3.96 4.06 3.25
CA ASN A 168 3.36 2.79 3.64
C ASN A 168 1.87 2.75 3.23
N GLY A 169 1.32 1.56 3.05
CA GLY A 169 -0.12 1.37 2.97
C GLY A 169 -0.80 1.81 4.28
N GLY A 170 -2.01 2.34 4.21
CA GLY A 170 -2.77 2.72 5.39
C GLY A 170 -3.29 1.50 6.16
N ASP A 171 -3.40 1.61 7.47
CA ASP A 171 -3.98 0.53 8.28
C ASP A 171 -5.48 0.41 8.04
N GLY A 172 -6.05 -0.77 8.27
CA GLY A 172 -7.49 -0.98 8.27
C GLY A 172 -8.18 -0.32 9.47
N GLY A 173 -9.49 -0.20 9.42
CA GLY A 173 -10.31 0.18 10.58
C GLY A 173 -10.73 -1.03 11.40
N ALA A 174 -10.90 -0.87 12.72
CA ALA A 174 -11.37 -1.95 13.59
C ALA A 174 -12.83 -2.32 13.33
N GLY A 175 -13.16 -3.60 13.38
CA GLY A 175 -14.53 -4.08 13.49
C GLY A 175 -15.07 -3.83 14.91
N VAL A 176 -16.36 -3.54 15.05
CA VAL A 176 -16.98 -3.25 16.34
C VAL A 176 -17.83 -4.44 16.82
N ALA A 177 -17.90 -4.61 18.11
CA ALA A 177 -18.70 -5.66 18.74
C ALA A 177 -20.19 -5.55 18.36
N GLY A 178 -20.85 -6.70 18.33
CA GLY A 178 -22.31 -6.76 18.24
C GLY A 178 -22.96 -6.12 19.47
N SER A 179 -24.22 -5.68 19.37
CA SER A 179 -24.97 -5.14 20.52
C SER A 179 -25.53 -6.24 21.40
N ASN A 180 -25.47 -6.05 22.73
CA ASN A 180 -26.05 -6.97 23.72
C ASN A 180 -27.58 -6.95 23.68
N GLY A 181 -28.24 -8.08 23.96
CA GLY A 181 -29.67 -8.17 24.02
C GLY A 181 -30.18 -9.62 24.02
N ALA A 182 -31.47 -9.83 23.76
CA ALA A 182 -32.15 -11.12 23.91
C ALA A 182 -31.50 -12.25 23.12
N ALA A 183 -30.96 -11.95 21.93
CA ALA A 183 -30.15 -12.88 21.10
C ALA A 183 -28.75 -12.32 20.93
N GLY A 184 -27.73 -13.15 21.05
CA GLY A 184 -26.37 -12.77 20.79
C GLY A 184 -26.21 -12.33 19.33
N SER A 185 -25.60 -11.15 19.07
CA SER A 185 -25.32 -10.63 17.74
C SER A 185 -23.84 -10.76 17.37
N VAL A 186 -23.59 -10.87 16.07
CA VAL A 186 -22.24 -11.04 15.52
C VAL A 186 -21.49 -9.70 15.55
N GLY A 187 -20.18 -9.73 15.78
CA GLY A 187 -19.32 -8.56 15.64
C GLY A 187 -19.11 -8.17 14.16
N GLY A 188 -18.67 -6.94 13.90
CA GLY A 188 -18.25 -6.47 12.57
C GLY A 188 -16.87 -6.97 12.20
N ALA A 189 -16.62 -7.31 10.93
CA ALA A 189 -15.30 -7.69 10.46
C ALA A 189 -14.26 -6.58 10.64
N GLY A 190 -13.01 -6.93 10.86
CA GLY A 190 -11.88 -5.98 10.82
C GLY A 190 -11.62 -5.54 9.37
N GLY A 191 -11.28 -4.26 9.19
CA GLY A 191 -10.86 -3.72 7.91
C GLY A 191 -9.48 -4.21 7.50
N GLY A 192 -9.29 -4.51 6.22
CA GLY A 192 -7.98 -4.89 5.69
C GLY A 192 -7.01 -3.72 5.66
N GLY A 193 -5.72 -3.99 5.82
CA GLY A 193 -4.66 -3.02 5.55
C GLY A 193 -4.61 -2.66 4.07
N GLY A 194 -4.28 -1.41 3.76
CA GLY A 194 -4.05 -0.96 2.40
C GLY A 194 -2.86 -1.68 1.78
N ALA A 195 -3.05 -2.25 0.60
CA ALA A 195 -1.96 -2.80 -0.16
C ALA A 195 -1.08 -1.67 -0.71
N VAL A 196 0.23 -1.90 -0.79
CA VAL A 196 1.11 -1.05 -1.58
C VAL A 196 0.97 -1.50 -3.03
N GLY A 197 -0.13 -1.11 -3.68
CA GLY A 197 -0.45 -1.53 -5.05
C GLY A 197 0.38 -0.85 -6.13
N LEU A 198 1.15 0.19 -5.77
CA LEU A 198 1.95 0.96 -6.71
C LEU A 198 3.44 0.82 -6.35
N ALA A 199 4.26 0.64 -7.38
CA ALA A 199 5.69 0.48 -7.23
C ALA A 199 6.40 1.83 -7.03
N VAL A 200 7.62 1.76 -6.50
CA VAL A 200 8.56 2.86 -6.45
C VAL A 200 9.67 2.64 -7.48
N TYR A 201 10.00 3.70 -8.21
CA TYR A 201 10.94 3.65 -9.32
C TYR A 201 12.07 4.65 -9.12
N GLY A 202 13.31 4.17 -9.19
CA GLY A 202 14.50 5.00 -9.12
C GLY A 202 15.48 4.66 -10.24
N GLY A 203 15.97 5.67 -10.95
CA GLY A 203 16.98 5.50 -11.97
C GLY A 203 18.06 6.58 -11.90
N GLY A 204 19.30 6.22 -12.19
CA GLY A 204 20.41 7.20 -12.19
C GLY A 204 20.22 8.32 -13.21
N LEU A 205 19.55 8.04 -14.33
CA LEU A 205 19.14 9.04 -15.33
C LEU A 205 17.63 9.23 -15.31
N GLU A 206 16.84 8.16 -15.46
CA GLU A 206 15.38 8.20 -15.56
C GLU A 206 14.71 7.20 -14.60
N GLY A 207 13.69 7.67 -13.84
CA GLY A 207 12.96 6.81 -12.90
C GLY A 207 12.05 5.82 -13.60
N TYR A 208 11.17 6.31 -14.47
CA TYR A 208 10.15 5.46 -15.13
C TYR A 208 9.78 6.01 -16.51
N ASN A 209 9.75 5.13 -17.49
CA ASN A 209 9.19 5.40 -18.82
C ASN A 209 7.95 4.53 -19.06
N SER A 210 6.79 5.16 -19.28
CA SER A 210 5.57 4.50 -19.73
C SER A 210 5.28 4.67 -21.22
N GLY A 211 6.07 5.47 -21.92
CA GLY A 211 5.92 5.76 -23.35
C GLY A 211 6.21 4.54 -24.24
N ALA A 212 5.67 4.56 -25.47
CA ALA A 212 5.73 3.40 -26.37
C ALA A 212 7.01 3.31 -27.22
N ALA A 213 7.86 4.36 -27.29
CA ALA A 213 9.05 4.37 -28.15
C ALA A 213 10.10 5.37 -27.65
N GLN A 214 10.81 5.02 -26.58
CA GLN A 214 11.90 5.85 -26.09
C GLN A 214 13.25 5.40 -26.65
N ASN A 215 14.09 6.38 -26.97
CA ASN A 215 15.49 6.15 -27.34
C ASN A 215 16.40 6.88 -26.34
N ILE A 216 17.38 6.17 -25.81
CA ILE A 216 18.44 6.72 -24.96
C ILE A 216 19.78 6.46 -25.62
N PHE A 217 20.42 7.52 -26.07
CA PHE A 217 21.71 7.44 -26.77
C PHE A 217 22.78 8.27 -26.07
N ASN A 218 24.05 7.81 -26.14
CA ASN A 218 25.23 8.53 -25.70
C ASN A 218 25.07 9.14 -24.27
N SER A 219 24.28 8.50 -23.41
CA SER A 219 23.87 9.05 -22.12
C SER A 219 24.48 8.27 -20.97
N TYR A 220 24.70 8.92 -19.82
CA TYR A 220 25.29 8.22 -18.69
C TYR A 220 24.77 8.70 -17.32
N ALA A 221 24.90 7.81 -16.34
CA ALA A 221 24.66 8.11 -14.93
C ALA A 221 25.81 7.59 -14.07
N THR A 222 26.29 8.41 -13.13
CA THR A 222 27.40 8.03 -12.25
C THR A 222 27.00 8.02 -10.76
N GLY A 223 25.86 8.60 -10.41
CA GLY A 223 25.35 8.63 -9.03
C GLY A 223 24.80 7.29 -8.57
N ASN A 224 24.87 7.04 -7.28
CA ASN A 224 24.29 5.85 -6.66
C ASN A 224 22.76 5.93 -6.66
N VAL A 225 22.11 4.78 -6.80
CA VAL A 225 20.64 4.64 -6.75
C VAL A 225 20.24 3.78 -5.57
N THR A 226 19.43 4.33 -4.66
CA THR A 226 18.86 3.61 -3.53
C THR A 226 17.33 3.72 -3.58
N VAL A 227 16.65 2.58 -3.61
CA VAL A 227 15.19 2.54 -3.71
C VAL A 227 14.63 1.66 -2.58
N THR A 228 13.71 2.22 -1.78
CA THR A 228 13.05 1.50 -0.70
C THR A 228 11.53 1.50 -0.91
N GLY A 229 10.96 0.32 -1.06
CA GLY A 229 9.51 0.08 -1.18
C GLY A 229 8.78 0.31 0.15
N GLY A 230 7.53 0.70 0.08
CA GLY A 230 6.68 0.90 1.25
C GLY A 230 6.13 -0.42 1.79
N ASN A 231 5.91 -0.49 3.09
CA ASN A 231 5.29 -1.65 3.72
C ASN A 231 3.76 -1.64 3.52
N GLY A 232 3.15 -2.81 3.46
CA GLY A 232 1.70 -2.96 3.50
C GLY A 232 1.12 -2.51 4.84
N GLY A 233 -0.09 -1.96 4.82
CA GLY A 233 -0.81 -1.57 6.02
C GLY A 233 -1.26 -2.77 6.86
N VAL A 234 -1.49 -2.55 8.16
CA VAL A 234 -1.91 -3.59 9.10
C VAL A 234 -3.42 -3.81 8.99
N GLY A 235 -3.85 -5.07 8.93
CA GLY A 235 -5.23 -5.48 9.11
C GLY A 235 -5.66 -5.36 10.56
N GLN A 236 -6.91 -4.95 10.81
CA GLN A 236 -7.40 -4.70 12.16
C GLN A 236 -8.24 -5.85 12.71
N VAL A 237 -8.44 -5.81 14.02
CA VAL A 237 -9.15 -6.85 14.78
C VAL A 237 -10.62 -6.92 14.36
N GLY A 238 -11.17 -8.12 14.25
CA GLY A 238 -12.61 -8.36 14.11
C GLY A 238 -13.36 -8.03 15.41
N GLY A 239 -14.58 -7.52 15.28
CA GLY A 239 -15.44 -7.22 16.42
C GLY A 239 -15.83 -8.49 17.20
N ALA A 240 -15.92 -8.40 18.51
CA ALA A 240 -16.42 -9.48 19.35
C ALA A 240 -17.92 -9.72 19.15
N GLY A 241 -18.37 -10.95 19.37
CA GLY A 241 -19.79 -11.26 19.48
C GLY A 241 -20.42 -10.57 20.71
N ALA A 242 -21.73 -10.45 20.73
CA ALA A 242 -22.46 -9.90 21.87
C ALA A 242 -23.04 -10.99 22.79
N THR A 243 -23.05 -10.72 24.09
CA THR A 243 -23.58 -11.61 25.10
C THR A 243 -25.09 -11.77 24.95
N ALA A 244 -25.58 -13.00 25.02
CA ALA A 244 -27.00 -13.31 25.04
C ALA A 244 -27.58 -13.13 26.48
N ILE A 245 -28.71 -12.45 26.59
CA ILE A 245 -29.40 -12.22 27.88
C ILE A 245 -30.44 -13.31 28.16
N SER A 246 -30.94 -13.96 27.12
CA SER A 246 -31.97 -15.03 27.20
C SER A 246 -31.37 -16.40 26.91
N ALA A 247 -32.14 -17.47 26.98
CA ALA A 247 -31.75 -18.84 26.64
C ALA A 247 -31.49 -19.03 25.14
N VAL A 248 -30.50 -18.26 24.58
CA VAL A 248 -30.03 -18.32 23.18
C VAL A 248 -28.52 -18.38 23.11
N VAL A 249 -28.00 -18.81 21.97
CA VAL A 249 -26.56 -18.94 21.72
C VAL A 249 -25.89 -17.57 21.78
N GLY A 250 -24.70 -17.49 22.33
CA GLY A 250 -23.86 -16.28 22.31
C GLY A 250 -23.51 -15.84 20.88
N GLY A 251 -23.32 -14.54 20.69
CA GLY A 251 -22.93 -13.98 19.41
C GLY A 251 -21.54 -14.45 18.97
N ALA A 252 -21.35 -14.72 17.68
CA ALA A 252 -20.06 -15.05 17.13
C ALA A 252 -19.15 -13.83 16.97
N GLY A 253 -17.85 -14.01 17.19
CA GLY A 253 -16.83 -13.06 16.79
C GLY A 253 -16.67 -13.02 15.26
N SER A 254 -16.23 -11.89 14.73
CA SER A 254 -15.99 -11.70 13.30
C SER A 254 -14.54 -11.93 12.90
N THR A 255 -14.32 -12.05 11.59
CA THR A 255 -12.98 -12.20 11.01
C THR A 255 -12.11 -10.96 11.25
N GLY A 256 -10.82 -11.18 11.48
CA GLY A 256 -9.79 -10.13 11.44
C GLY A 256 -9.53 -9.64 10.02
N GLY A 257 -9.11 -8.40 9.89
CA GLY A 257 -8.74 -7.81 8.60
C GLY A 257 -7.46 -8.41 8.05
N ALA A 258 -7.36 -8.58 6.74
CA ALA A 258 -6.13 -9.00 6.09
C ALA A 258 -5.06 -7.91 6.15
N GLY A 259 -3.78 -8.29 6.22
CA GLY A 259 -2.65 -7.39 6.04
C GLY A 259 -2.53 -6.97 4.56
N GLY A 260 -2.06 -5.74 4.31
CA GLY A 260 -1.79 -5.24 2.97
C GLY A 260 -0.49 -5.81 2.39
N ALA A 261 -0.41 -5.98 1.06
CA ALA A 261 0.84 -6.40 0.43
C ALA A 261 1.91 -5.29 0.48
N GLY A 262 3.18 -5.67 0.58
CA GLY A 262 4.33 -4.79 0.48
C GLY A 262 4.57 -4.29 -0.96
N GLY A 263 5.24 -3.14 -1.10
CA GLY A 263 5.49 -2.48 -2.38
C GLY A 263 6.61 -3.08 -3.19
N PHE A 264 6.44 -3.12 -4.50
CA PHE A 264 7.50 -3.42 -5.44
C PHE A 264 8.48 -2.24 -5.51
N ALA A 265 9.77 -2.55 -5.68
CA ALA A 265 10.81 -1.55 -5.83
C ALA A 265 11.65 -1.84 -7.09
N TYR A 266 11.84 -0.82 -7.92
CA TYR A 266 12.61 -0.89 -9.17
C TYR A 266 13.74 0.12 -9.12
N GLY A 267 14.99 -0.35 -9.19
CA GLY A 267 16.17 0.50 -9.19
C GLY A 267 17.13 0.13 -10.30
N GLY A 268 17.41 1.07 -11.21
CA GLY A 268 18.38 0.90 -12.31
C GLY A 268 19.47 1.95 -12.28
N GLY A 269 20.68 1.56 -12.60
CA GLY A 269 21.81 2.49 -12.66
C GLY A 269 21.59 3.60 -13.68
N LEU A 270 20.89 3.31 -14.78
CA LEU A 270 20.45 4.30 -15.78
C LEU A 270 18.94 4.50 -15.73
N VAL A 271 18.14 3.43 -15.89
CA VAL A 271 16.66 3.50 -15.93
C VAL A 271 16.05 2.56 -14.91
N GLY A 272 15.12 3.07 -14.07
CA GLY A 272 14.41 2.27 -13.09
C GLY A 272 13.45 1.27 -13.73
N PHE A 273 12.59 1.72 -14.63
CA PHE A 273 11.65 0.84 -15.35
C PHE A 273 11.27 1.43 -16.71
N THR A 274 11.09 0.56 -17.68
CA THR A 274 10.52 0.95 -18.97
C THR A 274 9.60 -0.11 -19.54
N ASN A 275 8.39 0.31 -19.97
CA ASN A 275 7.45 -0.57 -20.66
C ASN A 275 7.93 -0.95 -22.06
N THR A 276 8.45 0.03 -22.82
CA THR A 276 8.86 -0.16 -24.21
C THR A 276 10.03 0.75 -24.52
N LEU A 277 11.18 0.15 -24.76
CA LEU A 277 12.33 0.83 -25.37
C LEU A 277 12.33 0.58 -26.86
N VAL A 278 12.77 1.56 -27.65
CA VAL A 278 13.26 1.29 -28.99
C VAL A 278 14.73 0.88 -28.90
N ALA A 279 15.55 1.71 -28.27
CA ALA A 279 16.94 1.38 -28.04
C ALA A 279 17.56 2.14 -26.85
N VAL A 280 18.45 1.47 -26.13
CA VAL A 280 19.50 2.09 -25.32
C VAL A 280 20.84 1.77 -25.95
N ALA A 281 21.52 2.76 -26.47
CA ALA A 281 22.80 2.54 -27.16
C ALA A 281 23.89 3.51 -26.71
N SER A 282 25.13 3.01 -26.67
CA SER A 282 26.32 3.79 -26.31
C SER A 282 26.15 4.53 -24.96
N SER A 283 25.47 3.90 -24.01
CA SER A 283 25.10 4.50 -22.75
C SER A 283 25.69 3.73 -21.56
N SER A 284 25.87 4.39 -20.42
CA SER A 284 26.53 3.73 -19.30
C SER A 284 25.99 4.14 -17.93
N ALA A 285 26.16 3.23 -16.96
CA ALA A 285 25.94 3.51 -15.55
C ALA A 285 27.13 3.02 -14.72
N SER A 286 27.62 3.83 -13.77
CA SER A 286 28.73 3.46 -12.91
C SER A 286 28.43 3.54 -11.41
N GLY A 287 27.29 4.11 -11.01
CA GLY A 287 26.83 4.15 -9.63
C GLY A 287 26.35 2.81 -9.11
N ASN A 288 26.46 2.60 -7.81
CA ASN A 288 25.91 1.42 -7.15
C ASN A 288 24.39 1.48 -7.08
N VAL A 289 23.74 0.33 -7.22
CA VAL A 289 22.28 0.19 -7.16
C VAL A 289 21.90 -0.67 -5.95
N THR A 290 21.09 -0.13 -5.05
CA THR A 290 20.54 -0.84 -3.90
C THR A 290 19.03 -0.73 -3.89
N VAL A 291 18.33 -1.88 -3.92
CA VAL A 291 16.87 -1.93 -3.97
C VAL A 291 16.35 -2.80 -2.83
N LEU A 292 15.46 -2.23 -2.03
CA LEU A 292 14.77 -2.93 -0.95
C LEU A 292 13.27 -2.84 -1.19
N ALA A 293 12.59 -3.96 -1.38
CA ALA A 293 11.13 -3.98 -1.49
C ALA A 293 10.45 -3.91 -0.11
N GLY A 294 9.19 -3.51 -0.07
CA GLY A 294 8.42 -3.37 1.15
C GLY A 294 7.94 -4.69 1.73
N ASN A 295 7.82 -4.77 3.04
CA ASN A 295 7.26 -5.93 3.74
C ASN A 295 5.72 -5.95 3.64
N GLY A 296 5.14 -7.13 3.66
CA GLY A 296 3.71 -7.31 3.85
C GLY A 296 3.26 -6.87 5.24
N GLY A 297 2.05 -6.33 5.33
CA GLY A 297 1.43 -5.94 6.60
C GLY A 297 0.96 -7.15 7.39
N ASN A 298 0.96 -7.03 8.71
CA ASN A 298 0.39 -8.04 9.59
C ASN A 298 -1.14 -8.03 9.47
N ALA A 299 -1.77 -9.20 9.69
CA ALA A 299 -3.21 -9.31 9.74
C ALA A 299 -3.78 -9.07 11.14
N GLY A 300 -5.05 -8.70 11.21
CA GLY A 300 -5.78 -8.57 12.46
C GLY A 300 -6.26 -9.91 12.99
N ASN A 301 -6.41 -10.01 14.31
CA ASN A 301 -6.97 -11.18 14.98
C ASN A 301 -8.48 -11.27 14.74
N GLY A 302 -9.03 -12.47 14.80
CA GLY A 302 -10.47 -12.68 14.85
C GLY A 302 -11.07 -12.17 16.17
N GLY A 303 -12.30 -11.68 16.13
CA GLY A 303 -13.05 -11.27 17.34
C GLY A 303 -13.43 -12.46 18.21
N ALA A 304 -13.50 -12.27 19.53
CA ALA A 304 -13.93 -13.32 20.45
C ALA A 304 -15.44 -13.62 20.29
N GLY A 305 -15.83 -14.86 20.45
CA GLY A 305 -17.22 -15.25 20.65
C GLY A 305 -17.72 -14.81 22.03
N ALA A 306 -19.01 -14.54 22.16
CA ALA A 306 -19.62 -14.08 23.41
C ALA A 306 -20.29 -15.19 24.20
N GLN A 307 -20.60 -14.92 25.49
CA GLN A 307 -21.25 -15.85 26.37
C GLN A 307 -22.66 -16.19 25.88
N GLY A 308 -23.02 -17.47 25.94
CA GLY A 308 -24.37 -17.96 25.73
C GLY A 308 -25.28 -17.68 26.94
N GLY A 309 -26.59 -17.57 26.69
CA GLY A 309 -27.57 -17.47 27.73
C GLY A 309 -27.74 -18.78 28.54
N ALA A 310 -28.62 -18.80 29.53
CA ALA A 310 -28.83 -19.97 30.42
C ALA A 310 -29.10 -21.25 29.61
N GLY A 311 -28.32 -22.29 29.82
CA GLY A 311 -28.45 -23.58 29.13
C GLY A 311 -27.98 -23.60 27.65
N GLN A 312 -27.36 -22.53 27.16
CA GLN A 312 -26.95 -22.40 25.75
C GLN A 312 -25.43 -22.32 25.58
N VAL A 313 -25.01 -22.68 24.39
CA VAL A 313 -23.58 -22.63 23.96
C VAL A 313 -23.10 -21.20 23.80
N GLY A 314 -21.83 -20.92 24.11
CA GLY A 314 -21.16 -19.67 23.76
C GLY A 314 -21.02 -19.50 22.26
N GLY A 315 -20.84 -18.26 21.80
CA GLY A 315 -20.57 -17.93 20.42
C GLY A 315 -19.21 -18.46 19.96
N THR A 316 -19.08 -18.78 18.69
CA THR A 316 -17.79 -19.12 18.08
C THR A 316 -16.87 -17.90 17.98
N GLY A 317 -15.56 -18.10 18.12
CA GLY A 317 -14.57 -17.08 17.80
C GLY A 317 -14.48 -16.82 16.29
N GLY A 318 -14.14 -15.61 15.90
CA GLY A 318 -13.88 -15.24 14.53
C GLY A 318 -12.53 -15.78 14.02
N THR A 319 -12.38 -15.98 12.72
CA THR A 319 -11.11 -16.36 12.12
C THR A 319 -10.13 -15.18 12.10
N GLY A 320 -8.83 -15.47 12.23
CA GLY A 320 -7.79 -14.45 12.00
C GLY A 320 -7.72 -14.02 10.52
N GLY A 321 -7.25 -12.83 10.27
CA GLY A 321 -7.00 -12.32 8.91
C GLY A 321 -5.79 -12.99 8.27
N ALA A 322 -5.74 -13.01 6.94
CA ALA A 322 -4.56 -13.42 6.18
C ALA A 322 -3.50 -12.31 6.19
N ALA A 323 -2.23 -12.70 6.30
CA ALA A 323 -1.13 -11.74 6.24
C ALA A 323 -0.89 -11.21 4.83
N GLY A 324 -0.31 -10.01 4.73
CA GLY A 324 0.11 -9.43 3.46
C GLY A 324 1.35 -10.12 2.90
N LEU A 325 1.44 -10.20 1.58
CA LEU A 325 2.63 -10.67 0.88
C LEU A 325 3.72 -9.60 0.91
N GLY A 326 5.01 -9.98 0.96
CA GLY A 326 6.11 -9.06 0.73
C GLY A 326 6.19 -8.61 -0.74
N GLY A 327 6.79 -7.45 -1.01
CA GLY A 327 7.03 -6.95 -2.35
C GLY A 327 8.24 -7.61 -3.03
N ALA A 328 8.31 -7.58 -4.37
CA ALA A 328 9.49 -7.98 -5.10
C ALA A 328 10.43 -6.79 -5.37
N SER A 329 11.75 -7.06 -5.42
CA SER A 329 12.76 -6.08 -5.80
C SER A 329 13.33 -6.38 -7.18
N TYR A 330 13.47 -5.33 -8.00
CA TYR A 330 14.09 -5.39 -9.32
C TYR A 330 15.27 -4.42 -9.33
N ALA A 331 16.47 -4.97 -9.40
CA ALA A 331 17.69 -4.18 -9.40
C ALA A 331 18.51 -4.50 -10.65
N GLY A 332 18.90 -3.48 -11.40
CA GLY A 332 19.69 -3.62 -12.61
C GLY A 332 20.83 -2.60 -12.65
N GLY A 333 22.02 -3.05 -13.03
CA GLY A 333 23.16 -2.15 -13.17
C GLY A 333 22.92 -1.06 -14.21
N LEU A 334 22.21 -1.37 -15.29
CA LEU A 334 21.78 -0.41 -16.29
C LEU A 334 20.28 -0.14 -16.20
N ILE A 335 19.45 -1.15 -16.33
CA ILE A 335 17.98 -1.07 -16.30
C ILE A 335 17.43 -2.13 -15.34
N ALA A 336 16.51 -1.75 -14.44
CA ALA A 336 15.95 -2.73 -13.50
C ALA A 336 14.95 -3.68 -14.19
N LEU A 337 14.07 -3.15 -15.03
CA LEU A 337 13.15 -3.96 -15.83
C LEU A 337 12.85 -3.28 -17.17
N VAL A 338 13.00 -4.05 -18.22
CA VAL A 338 12.59 -3.71 -19.58
C VAL A 338 11.69 -4.82 -20.13
N THR A 339 10.55 -4.47 -20.71
CA THR A 339 9.63 -5.47 -21.27
C THR A 339 9.91 -5.76 -22.76
N SER A 340 10.47 -4.80 -23.48
CA SER A 340 10.87 -4.95 -24.89
C SER A 340 11.86 -3.86 -25.30
N GLY A 341 12.66 -4.12 -26.35
CA GLY A 341 13.62 -3.18 -26.93
C GLY A 341 15.03 -3.73 -27.04
N GLU A 342 15.96 -2.90 -27.51
CA GLU A 342 17.36 -3.26 -27.72
C GLU A 342 18.28 -2.50 -26.76
N ILE A 343 19.27 -3.20 -26.21
CA ILE A 343 20.38 -2.60 -25.48
C ILE A 343 21.65 -2.97 -26.23
N SER A 344 22.37 -1.97 -26.78
CA SER A 344 23.58 -2.17 -27.55
C SER A 344 24.70 -1.22 -27.13
N ASN A 345 25.95 -1.69 -27.23
CA ASN A 345 27.16 -0.92 -26.91
C ASN A 345 27.07 -0.15 -25.56
N SER A 346 26.35 -0.69 -24.60
CA SER A 346 26.07 -0.06 -23.32
C SER A 346 26.62 -0.91 -22.18
N ASN A 347 27.02 -0.30 -21.08
CA ASN A 347 27.66 -0.99 -19.98
C ASN A 347 27.26 -0.47 -18.61
N SER A 348 27.46 -1.32 -17.60
CA SER A 348 27.33 -0.97 -16.18
C SER A 348 28.58 -1.45 -15.44
N SER A 349 29.05 -0.69 -14.46
CA SER A 349 30.22 -1.04 -13.64
C SER A 349 30.01 -0.93 -12.13
N GLY A 350 28.88 -0.40 -11.68
CA GLY A 350 28.50 -0.33 -10.25
C GLY A 350 28.07 -1.68 -9.69
N SER A 351 28.14 -1.83 -8.37
CA SER A 351 27.56 -3.00 -7.67
C SER A 351 26.03 -2.94 -7.66
N VAL A 352 25.38 -4.09 -7.74
CA VAL A 352 23.92 -4.21 -7.74
C VAL A 352 23.47 -5.11 -6.59
N GLN A 353 22.55 -4.63 -5.76
CA GLN A 353 21.96 -5.37 -4.66
C GLN A 353 20.43 -5.20 -4.64
N GLY A 354 19.71 -6.31 -4.63
CA GLY A 354 18.26 -6.36 -4.46
C GLY A 354 17.87 -7.16 -3.21
N THR A 355 16.84 -6.73 -2.50
CA THR A 355 16.28 -7.48 -1.36
C THR A 355 14.75 -7.43 -1.43
N ALA A 356 14.11 -8.59 -1.54
CA ALA A 356 12.65 -8.70 -1.49
C ALA A 356 12.12 -8.43 -0.07
N GLY A 357 10.88 -7.97 0.02
CA GLY A 357 10.19 -7.79 1.30
C GLY A 357 9.77 -9.12 1.93
N ASN A 358 9.70 -9.15 3.25
CA ASN A 358 9.15 -10.27 3.99
C ASN A 358 7.61 -10.27 3.95
N GLY A 359 6.99 -11.44 4.03
CA GLY A 359 5.56 -11.54 4.30
C GLY A 359 5.20 -11.07 5.72
N GLY A 360 3.99 -10.60 5.92
CA GLY A 360 3.47 -10.26 7.24
C GLY A 360 3.12 -11.49 8.09
N ASN A 361 2.70 -11.25 9.32
CA ASN A 361 2.19 -12.31 10.21
C ASN A 361 0.67 -12.45 10.06
N SER A 362 0.17 -13.72 10.13
CA SER A 362 -1.27 -14.00 10.14
C SER A 362 -1.91 -13.56 11.45
N GLY A 363 -3.17 -13.23 11.43
CA GLY A 363 -3.98 -12.99 12.62
C GLY A 363 -4.30 -14.31 13.35
N ALA A 364 -4.34 -14.27 14.68
CA ALA A 364 -4.84 -15.39 15.47
C ALA A 364 -6.38 -15.49 15.37
N GLY A 365 -6.93 -16.69 15.50
CA GLY A 365 -8.35 -16.89 15.69
C GLY A 365 -8.84 -16.32 17.02
N GLY A 366 -10.05 -15.81 17.07
CA GLY A 366 -10.68 -15.33 18.29
C GLY A 366 -11.03 -16.50 19.23
N ALA A 367 -11.03 -16.26 20.55
CA ALA A 367 -11.48 -17.26 21.51
C ALA A 367 -12.98 -17.54 21.36
N GLY A 368 -13.42 -18.77 21.60
CA GLY A 368 -14.83 -19.12 21.76
C GLY A 368 -15.43 -18.53 23.03
N GLY A 369 -16.69 -18.17 23.02
CA GLY A 369 -17.41 -17.68 24.18
C GLY A 369 -17.73 -18.80 25.17
N SER A 370 -17.91 -18.47 26.50
CA SER A 370 -18.33 -19.40 27.50
C SER A 370 -19.82 -19.77 27.34
N GLY A 371 -20.18 -21.02 27.64
CA GLY A 371 -21.60 -21.42 27.70
C GLY A 371 -22.30 -21.00 29.00
N GLY A 372 -23.61 -20.79 28.97
CA GLY A 372 -24.39 -20.40 30.12
C GLY A 372 -24.54 -21.51 31.17
N SER A 373 -24.20 -22.77 30.88
CA SER A 373 -24.20 -23.90 31.78
C SER A 373 -23.23 -25.00 31.39
N SER A 374 -21.95 -24.70 31.20
CA SER A 374 -20.85 -25.62 30.96
C SER A 374 -20.46 -25.94 29.50
N VAL A 375 -21.16 -25.50 28.45
CA VAL A 375 -20.74 -25.75 27.08
C VAL A 375 -20.11 -24.48 26.47
N ALA A 376 -18.80 -24.48 26.30
CA ALA A 376 -18.07 -23.38 25.65
C ALA A 376 -18.28 -23.38 24.15
N GLY A 377 -18.26 -22.19 23.54
CA GLY A 377 -18.16 -22.00 22.09
C GLY A 377 -16.80 -22.44 21.54
N THR A 378 -16.75 -22.79 20.28
CA THR A 378 -15.49 -23.17 19.64
C THR A 378 -14.62 -21.93 19.34
N ALA A 379 -13.30 -22.08 19.47
CA ALA A 379 -12.36 -21.06 19.06
C ALA A 379 -12.34 -20.89 17.53
N GLY A 380 -12.07 -19.70 17.05
CA GLY A 380 -11.85 -19.42 15.66
C GLY A 380 -10.51 -20.00 15.16
N THR A 381 -10.39 -20.21 13.87
CA THR A 381 -9.14 -20.65 13.24
C THR A 381 -8.19 -19.46 13.00
N ALA A 382 -6.88 -19.74 13.01
CA ALA A 382 -5.88 -18.73 12.60
C ALA A 382 -6.01 -18.42 11.11
N GLY A 383 -5.64 -17.21 10.72
CA GLY A 383 -5.48 -16.82 9.31
C GLY A 383 -4.27 -17.48 8.66
N THR A 384 -4.12 -17.32 7.35
CA THR A 384 -2.97 -17.80 6.59
C THR A 384 -1.76 -16.87 6.73
N LEU A 385 -0.55 -17.45 6.81
CA LEU A 385 0.70 -16.68 6.78
C LEU A 385 0.89 -16.01 5.41
N GLY A 386 1.44 -14.79 5.41
CA GLY A 386 1.91 -14.14 4.19
C GLY A 386 3.17 -14.84 3.68
N ALA A 387 3.25 -15.06 2.37
CA ALA A 387 4.50 -15.50 1.75
C ALA A 387 5.50 -14.33 1.69
N ASN A 388 6.79 -14.66 1.76
CA ASN A 388 7.84 -13.69 1.46
C ASN A 388 7.63 -13.16 0.04
N GLY A 389 8.04 -11.93 -0.21
CA GLY A 389 8.01 -11.32 -1.52
C GLY A 389 8.72 -12.21 -2.52
N GLY A 390 8.19 -12.21 -3.71
CA GLY A 390 8.75 -12.97 -4.81
C GLY A 390 10.23 -12.64 -5.04
N VAL A 391 10.78 -13.21 -6.01
CA VAL A 391 12.17 -13.27 -6.46
C VAL A 391 12.90 -11.91 -6.38
N ASN A 392 14.14 -11.92 -5.97
CA ASN A 392 15.09 -10.85 -6.25
C ASN A 392 15.56 -11.01 -7.70
N TYR A 393 15.35 -10.00 -8.53
CA TYR A 393 15.92 -9.89 -9.87
C TYR A 393 17.10 -8.91 -9.80
N THR A 394 18.33 -9.46 -9.85
CA THR A 394 19.58 -8.67 -9.86
C THR A 394 20.36 -8.89 -11.14
#